data_be4d968d1fb95b2f53c8ef9a76d53c64
#
_entry.id   be4d968d1fb95b2f53c8ef9a76d53c64
#
_cell.length_a   1.000
_cell.length_b   1.000
_cell.length_c   1.000
_cell.angle_alpha   90.00
_cell.angle_beta   90.00
_cell.angle_gamma   90.00
#
_symmetry.space_group_name_H-M   'P 1'
#
loop_
_entity.id
_entity.type
_entity.pdbx_description
1 polymer ?
#
loop_
_entity_poly.entity_id
_entity_poly.type
_entity_poly.pdbx_seq_one_letter_code
_entity_poly.pdbx_strand_id
1 'polypeptide(L)'
;MQDVVIIDDTEINLILFSALIKKLDNCRSHNFESPIQALDWAATKQPDLVIVDYMMPGMDGLEFIQRFRALEGCQEVPILMITANDQKQVRYRALDSGANDFLAKPVDKVEFLARAKNMLSLSAARRKLADRAEWLDSEVKKATAVI
;
A
#
# COMPACT_ATOMS: atom_id res chain seq x y z
N MET A 1 13.44 3.16 -7.00
CA MET A 1 13.13 3.31 -5.56
C MET A 1 11.65 3.03 -5.34
N GLN A 2 11.33 2.28 -4.32
CA GLN A 2 9.95 1.94 -4.01
C GLN A 2 9.31 3.01 -3.13
N ASP A 3 8.06 3.36 -3.44
CA ASP A 3 7.30 4.39 -2.74
C ASP A 3 6.31 3.77 -1.76
N VAL A 4 6.43 4.15 -0.49
CA VAL A 4 5.56 3.68 0.58
C VAL A 4 4.71 4.84 1.08
N VAL A 5 3.40 4.72 0.95
CA VAL A 5 2.45 5.71 1.49
C VAL A 5 2.06 5.30 2.90
N ILE A 6 2.19 6.22 3.84
CA ILE A 6 1.85 5.99 5.24
C ILE A 6 0.80 7.01 5.65
N ILE A 7 -0.33 6.52 6.16
CA ILE A 7 -1.47 7.35 6.53
C ILE A 7 -1.83 7.07 7.99
N ASP A 8 -1.71 8.10 8.82
CA ASP A 8 -2.04 8.04 10.24
C ASP A 8 -2.33 9.46 10.71
N ASP A 9 -3.38 9.67 11.49
CA ASP A 9 -3.74 10.98 12.00
C ASP A 9 -2.81 11.50 13.11
N THR A 10 -1.91 10.64 13.58
CA THR A 10 -0.96 10.97 14.66
C THR A 10 0.44 11.15 14.08
N GLU A 11 1.01 12.34 14.24
CA GLU A 11 2.34 12.66 13.74
C GLU A 11 3.42 11.73 14.29
N ILE A 12 3.32 11.37 15.58
CA ILE A 12 4.28 10.47 16.23
C ILE A 12 4.33 9.12 15.51
N ASN A 13 3.18 8.57 15.13
CA ASN A 13 3.11 7.31 14.40
C ASN A 13 3.72 7.44 13.01
N LEU A 14 3.47 8.53 12.32
CA LEU A 14 4.07 8.79 11.01
C LEU A 14 5.60 8.82 11.09
N ILE A 15 6.14 9.49 12.10
CA ILE A 15 7.59 9.57 12.33
C ILE A 15 8.15 8.17 12.59
N LEU A 16 7.50 7.40 13.44
CA LEU A 16 7.94 6.05 13.78
C LEU A 16 7.94 5.13 12.55
N PHE A 17 6.84 5.07 11.83
CA PHE A 17 6.72 4.20 10.66
C PHE A 17 7.65 4.62 9.54
N SER A 18 7.79 5.93 9.32
CA SER A 18 8.73 6.46 8.33
C SER A 18 10.18 6.08 8.66
N ALA A 19 10.56 6.16 9.93
CA ALA A 19 11.89 5.77 10.38
C ALA A 19 12.14 4.27 10.16
N LEU A 20 11.11 3.44 10.37
CA LEU A 20 11.22 2.00 10.13
C LEU A 20 11.38 1.68 8.64
N ILE A 21 10.63 2.36 7.79
CA ILE A 21 10.73 2.17 6.33
C ILE A 21 12.11 2.57 5.81
N LYS A 22 12.74 3.59 6.39
CA LYS A 22 14.10 4.00 6.01
C LYS A 22 15.15 2.91 6.27
N LYS A 23 14.87 1.95 7.13
CA LYS A 23 15.76 0.81 7.36
C LYS A 23 15.74 -0.19 6.20
N LEU A 24 14.73 -0.14 5.36
CA LEU A 24 14.64 -0.98 4.17
C LEU A 24 15.38 -0.32 3.01
N ASP A 25 16.10 -1.15 2.25
CA ASP A 25 16.87 -0.65 1.12
C ASP A 25 15.97 -0.16 -0.01
N ASN A 26 16.36 0.96 -0.60
CA ASN A 26 15.72 1.50 -1.79
C ASN A 26 14.23 1.83 -1.61
N CYS A 27 13.87 2.34 -0.44
CA CYS A 27 12.49 2.74 -0.12
C CYS A 27 12.45 4.19 0.33
N ARG A 28 11.36 4.88 -0.02
CA ARG A 28 11.07 6.21 0.53
C ARG A 28 9.61 6.27 0.95
N SER A 29 9.35 7.01 2.02
CA SER A 29 8.02 7.15 2.56
C SER A 29 7.39 8.48 2.17
N HIS A 30 6.08 8.44 1.98
CA HIS A 30 5.24 9.62 1.77
C HIS A 30 4.19 9.60 2.87
N ASN A 31 4.29 10.55 3.80
CA ASN A 31 3.51 10.55 5.03
C ASN A 31 2.32 11.50 4.90
N PHE A 32 1.15 11.03 5.30
CA PHE A 32 -0.09 11.82 5.24
C PHE A 32 -0.85 11.70 6.56
N GLU A 33 -1.21 12.83 7.15
CA GLU A 33 -2.15 12.86 8.27
C GLU A 33 -3.60 12.79 7.77
N SER A 34 -3.83 13.17 6.53
CA SER A 34 -5.15 13.20 5.90
C SER A 34 -5.28 12.07 4.87
N PRO A 35 -6.26 11.17 5.03
CA PRO A 35 -6.50 10.13 4.03
C PRO A 35 -6.91 10.71 2.66
N ILE A 36 -7.58 11.87 2.63
CA ILE A 36 -7.95 12.51 1.38
C ILE A 36 -6.72 12.96 0.59
N GLN A 37 -5.73 13.54 1.28
CA GLN A 37 -4.47 13.94 0.64
C GLN A 37 -3.71 12.74 0.09
N ALA A 38 -3.75 11.61 0.81
CA ALA A 38 -3.14 10.38 0.32
C ALA A 38 -3.83 9.86 -0.94
N LEU A 39 -5.16 9.94 -1.01
CA LEU A 39 -5.91 9.56 -2.20
C LEU A 39 -5.56 10.47 -3.39
N ASP A 40 -5.43 11.77 -3.16
CA ASP A 40 -5.04 12.73 -4.19
C ASP A 40 -3.65 12.40 -4.74
N TRP A 41 -2.71 12.08 -3.86
CA TRP A 41 -1.37 11.68 -4.29
C TRP A 41 -1.42 10.39 -5.11
N ALA A 42 -2.17 9.40 -4.65
CA ALA A 42 -2.28 8.09 -5.31
C ALA A 42 -3.01 8.14 -6.65
N ALA A 43 -3.84 9.15 -6.87
CA ALA A 43 -4.56 9.31 -8.12
C ALA A 43 -3.62 9.60 -9.30
N THR A 44 -2.46 10.21 -9.04
CA THR A 44 -1.47 10.56 -10.07
C THR A 44 -0.19 9.74 -9.98
N LYS A 45 0.07 9.10 -8.84
CA LYS A 45 1.29 8.32 -8.61
C LYS A 45 0.91 7.00 -7.95
N GLN A 46 1.37 5.91 -8.49
CA GLN A 46 1.07 4.59 -7.94
C GLN A 46 2.09 4.21 -6.87
N PRO A 47 1.67 4.01 -5.60
CA PRO A 47 2.58 3.55 -4.57
C PRO A 47 2.90 2.05 -4.72
N ASP A 48 3.97 1.63 -4.08
CA ASP A 48 4.35 0.21 -4.01
C ASP A 48 3.78 -0.49 -2.79
N LEU A 49 3.47 0.27 -1.75
CA LEU A 49 2.88 -0.22 -0.51
C LEU A 49 2.11 0.91 0.16
N VAL A 50 0.96 0.59 0.73
CA VAL A 50 0.18 1.51 1.55
C VAL A 50 0.11 0.96 2.96
N ILE A 51 0.43 1.80 3.95
CA ILE A 51 0.28 1.51 5.37
C ILE A 51 -0.74 2.50 5.91
N VAL A 52 -1.88 2.01 6.40
CA VAL A 52 -2.99 2.86 6.80
C VAL A 52 -3.50 2.50 8.18
N ASP A 53 -3.71 3.51 9.03
CA ASP A 53 -4.34 3.33 10.33
C ASP A 53 -5.85 3.11 10.15
N TYR A 54 -6.43 2.25 10.99
CA TYR A 54 -7.87 2.00 10.96
C TYR A 54 -8.67 3.19 11.51
N MET A 55 -8.26 3.71 12.67
CA MET A 55 -8.99 4.77 13.37
C MET A 55 -8.45 6.15 13.00
N MET A 56 -9.17 6.84 12.13
CA MET A 56 -8.85 8.20 11.72
C MET A 56 -10.12 9.06 11.71
N PRO A 57 -10.04 10.36 12.07
CA PRO A 57 -11.19 11.25 12.00
C PRO A 57 -11.68 11.45 10.57
N GLY A 58 -12.98 11.48 10.38
CA GLY A 58 -13.60 11.78 9.09
C GLY A 58 -13.67 10.62 8.11
N MET A 59 -12.61 9.86 7.98
CA MET A 59 -12.56 8.69 7.10
C MET A 59 -11.73 7.61 7.79
N ASP A 60 -12.32 6.46 8.08
CA ASP A 60 -11.56 5.36 8.67
C ASP A 60 -10.77 4.60 7.61
N GLY A 61 -9.94 3.66 8.07
CA GLY A 61 -9.08 2.88 7.17
C GLY A 61 -9.85 2.02 6.18
N LEU A 62 -11.04 1.53 6.55
CA LEU A 62 -11.85 0.71 5.65
C LEU A 62 -12.40 1.55 4.49
N GLU A 63 -12.91 2.74 4.78
CA GLU A 63 -13.39 3.65 3.74
C GLU A 63 -12.24 4.09 2.83
N PHE A 64 -11.07 4.36 3.41
CA PHE A 64 -9.88 4.68 2.64
C PHE A 64 -9.54 3.56 1.66
N ILE A 65 -9.52 2.32 2.11
CA ILE A 65 -9.21 1.17 1.26
C ILE A 65 -10.19 1.08 0.11
N GLN A 66 -11.49 1.24 0.36
CA GLN A 66 -12.51 1.19 -0.69
C GLN A 66 -12.27 2.25 -1.75
N ARG A 67 -12.00 3.48 -1.35
CA ARG A 67 -11.73 4.59 -2.27
C ARG A 67 -10.40 4.41 -3.01
N PHE A 68 -9.39 3.91 -2.32
CA PHE A 68 -8.08 3.65 -2.93
C PHE A 68 -8.17 2.57 -4.01
N ARG A 69 -8.91 1.48 -3.74
CA ARG A 69 -9.10 0.40 -4.71
C ARG A 69 -9.91 0.84 -5.93
N ALA A 70 -10.68 1.90 -5.84
CA ALA A 70 -11.41 2.46 -6.97
C ALA A 70 -10.53 3.32 -7.88
N LEU A 71 -9.33 3.72 -7.44
CA LEU A 71 -8.41 4.50 -8.25
C LEU A 71 -7.77 3.61 -9.33
N GLU A 72 -7.59 4.17 -10.52
CA GLU A 72 -6.95 3.47 -11.62
C GLU A 72 -5.51 3.07 -11.26
N GLY A 73 -5.18 1.82 -11.49
CA GLY A 73 -3.85 1.27 -11.20
C GLY A 73 -3.60 0.90 -9.75
N CYS A 74 -4.58 1.09 -8.85
CA CYS A 74 -4.42 0.84 -7.43
C CYS A 74 -5.09 -0.44 -6.93
N GLN A 75 -5.64 -1.26 -7.82
CA GLN A 75 -6.40 -2.46 -7.43
C GLN A 75 -5.54 -3.54 -6.78
N GLU A 76 -4.26 -3.60 -7.12
CA GLU A 76 -3.36 -4.66 -6.66
C GLU A 76 -2.21 -4.15 -5.79
N VAL A 77 -2.20 -2.87 -5.46
CA VAL A 77 -1.17 -2.33 -4.55
C VAL A 77 -1.36 -2.95 -3.17
N PRO A 78 -0.31 -3.53 -2.56
CA PRO A 78 -0.45 -4.11 -1.22
C PRO A 78 -0.83 -3.06 -0.18
N ILE A 79 -1.75 -3.42 0.70
CA ILE A 79 -2.20 -2.56 1.80
C ILE A 79 -2.01 -3.30 3.12
N LEU A 80 -1.28 -2.67 4.04
CA LEU A 80 -1.12 -3.10 5.42
C LEU A 80 -1.92 -2.17 6.32
N MET A 81 -2.93 -2.72 7.01
CA MET A 81 -3.72 -1.95 7.96
C MET A 81 -3.17 -2.07 9.37
N ILE A 82 -3.05 -0.95 10.06
CA ILE A 82 -2.65 -0.90 11.46
C ILE A 82 -3.89 -0.62 12.31
N THR A 83 -4.16 -1.46 13.29
CA THR A 83 -5.34 -1.30 14.15
C THR A 83 -5.00 -1.50 15.61
N ALA A 84 -5.55 -0.64 16.48
CA ALA A 84 -5.46 -0.83 17.92
C ALA A 84 -6.44 -1.89 18.42
N ASN A 85 -7.37 -2.30 17.56
CA ASN A 85 -8.48 -3.16 17.93
C ASN A 85 -8.21 -4.59 17.48
N ASP A 86 -8.10 -5.51 18.44
CA ASP A 86 -7.83 -6.92 18.19
C ASP A 86 -9.11 -7.73 17.92
N GLN A 87 -10.21 -7.07 17.58
CA GLN A 87 -11.46 -7.74 17.28
C GLN A 87 -11.42 -8.43 15.92
N LYS A 88 -11.79 -9.69 15.90
CA LYS A 88 -11.81 -10.50 14.66
C LYS A 88 -12.66 -9.87 13.55
N GLN A 89 -13.76 -9.21 13.91
CA GLN A 89 -14.66 -8.59 12.94
C GLN A 89 -13.98 -7.48 12.15
N VAL A 90 -13.15 -6.64 12.81
CA VAL A 90 -12.40 -5.58 12.13
C VAL A 90 -11.40 -6.18 11.14
N ARG A 91 -10.73 -7.26 11.53
CA ARG A 91 -9.79 -7.97 10.65
C ARG A 91 -10.48 -8.53 9.43
N TYR A 92 -11.62 -9.19 9.59
CA TYR A 92 -12.37 -9.75 8.47
C TYR A 92 -12.87 -8.67 7.53
N ARG A 93 -13.36 -7.57 8.08
CA ARG A 93 -13.82 -6.43 7.27
C ARG A 93 -12.66 -5.78 6.52
N ALA A 94 -11.48 -5.68 7.12
CA ALA A 94 -10.30 -5.13 6.46
C ALA A 94 -9.88 -6.00 5.27
N LEU A 95 -9.82 -7.31 5.46
CA LEU A 95 -9.48 -8.24 4.38
C LEU A 95 -10.52 -8.22 3.27
N ASP A 96 -11.81 -8.21 3.63
CA ASP A 96 -12.92 -8.09 2.69
C ASP A 96 -12.86 -6.79 1.88
N SER A 97 -12.42 -5.70 2.49
CA SER A 97 -12.31 -4.40 1.84
C SER A 97 -11.10 -4.27 0.92
N GLY A 98 -10.19 -5.23 0.96
CA GLY A 98 -9.04 -5.26 0.07
C GLY A 98 -7.69 -5.01 0.76
N ALA A 99 -7.61 -5.06 2.09
CA ALA A 99 -6.33 -5.08 2.80
C ALA A 99 -5.66 -6.45 2.61
N ASN A 100 -4.36 -6.43 2.41
CA ASN A 100 -3.58 -7.67 2.24
C ASN A 100 -3.16 -8.27 3.57
N ASP A 101 -3.00 -7.44 4.59
CA ASP A 101 -2.60 -7.87 5.91
C ASP A 101 -2.93 -6.78 6.93
N PHE A 102 -2.77 -7.10 8.21
CA PHE A 102 -3.01 -6.15 9.30
C PHE A 102 -2.01 -6.39 10.43
N LEU A 103 -1.76 -5.35 11.23
CA LEU A 103 -0.97 -5.42 12.44
C LEU A 103 -1.73 -4.74 13.58
N ALA A 104 -1.65 -5.30 14.76
CA ALA A 104 -2.26 -4.71 15.96
C ALA A 104 -1.27 -3.77 16.64
N LYS A 105 -1.78 -2.67 17.20
CA LYS A 105 -1.01 -1.79 18.08
C LYS A 105 -0.97 -2.38 19.49
N PRO A 106 0.15 -2.28 20.21
CA PRO A 106 1.42 -1.64 19.82
C PRO A 106 2.15 -2.46 18.76
N VAL A 107 2.72 -1.77 17.77
CA VAL A 107 3.34 -2.42 16.63
C VAL A 107 4.71 -2.97 17.01
N ASP A 108 4.94 -4.25 16.75
CA ASP A 108 6.25 -4.87 16.88
C ASP A 108 7.10 -4.47 15.68
N LYS A 109 8.26 -3.87 15.94
CA LYS A 109 9.14 -3.35 14.88
C LYS A 109 9.64 -4.45 13.94
N VAL A 110 9.98 -5.61 14.48
CA VAL A 110 10.47 -6.74 13.68
C VAL A 110 9.37 -7.26 12.77
N GLU A 111 8.17 -7.43 13.32
CA GLU A 111 7.01 -7.89 12.56
C GLU A 111 6.62 -6.88 11.46
N PHE A 112 6.62 -5.58 11.80
CA PHE A 112 6.33 -4.52 10.84
C PHE A 112 7.30 -4.56 9.66
N LEU A 113 8.60 -4.63 9.93
CA LEU A 113 9.63 -4.67 8.89
C LEU A 113 9.52 -5.91 8.03
N ALA A 114 9.25 -7.06 8.63
CA ALA A 114 9.10 -8.32 7.89
C ALA A 114 7.91 -8.27 6.94
N ARG A 115 6.76 -7.77 7.41
CA ARG A 115 5.57 -7.67 6.57
C ARG A 115 5.72 -6.63 5.48
N ALA A 116 6.28 -5.47 5.79
CA ALA A 116 6.54 -4.42 4.80
C ALA A 116 7.49 -4.92 3.70
N LYS A 117 8.55 -5.60 4.09
CA LYS A 117 9.53 -6.16 3.15
C LYS A 117 8.86 -7.18 2.22
N ASN A 118 8.04 -8.07 2.77
CA ASN A 118 7.34 -9.08 1.97
C ASN A 118 6.37 -8.44 0.98
N MET A 119 5.63 -7.43 1.40
CA MET A 119 4.70 -6.72 0.53
C MET A 119 5.41 -5.93 -0.56
N LEU A 120 6.54 -5.31 -0.25
CA LEU A 120 7.36 -4.60 -1.24
C LEU A 120 7.96 -5.56 -2.27
N SER A 121 8.37 -6.75 -1.85
CA SER A 121 8.83 -7.79 -2.77
C SER A 121 7.71 -8.27 -3.69
N LEU A 122 6.52 -8.43 -3.16
CA LEU A 122 5.34 -8.80 -3.95
C LEU A 122 5.01 -7.72 -4.98
N SER A 123 5.07 -6.45 -4.58
CA SER A 123 4.82 -5.32 -5.46
C SER A 123 5.85 -5.25 -6.60
N ALA A 124 7.13 -5.47 -6.29
CA ALA A 124 8.19 -5.50 -7.30
C ALA A 124 7.99 -6.64 -8.30
N ALA A 125 7.62 -7.83 -7.83
CA ALA A 125 7.34 -8.98 -8.69
C ALA A 125 6.15 -8.71 -9.60
N ARG A 126 5.09 -8.13 -9.07
CA ARG A 126 3.89 -7.76 -9.83
C ARG A 126 4.22 -6.76 -10.94
N ARG A 127 5.03 -5.74 -10.65
CA ARG A 127 5.45 -4.75 -11.65
C ARG A 127 6.27 -5.38 -12.76
N LYS A 128 7.19 -6.29 -12.44
CA LYS A 128 7.95 -7.02 -13.44
C LYS A 128 7.06 -7.84 -14.36
N LEU A 129 6.05 -8.51 -13.82
CA LEU A 129 5.09 -9.28 -14.61
C LEU A 129 4.26 -8.38 -15.51
N ALA A 130 3.82 -7.23 -15.03
CA ALA A 130 3.08 -6.25 -15.82
C ALA A 130 3.93 -5.71 -16.97
N ASP A 131 5.16 -5.32 -16.70
CA ASP A 131 6.10 -4.82 -17.71
C ASP A 131 6.39 -5.88 -18.78
N ARG A 132 6.56 -7.14 -18.36
CA ARG A 132 6.80 -8.24 -19.29
C ARG A 132 5.59 -8.53 -20.16
N ALA A 133 4.38 -8.49 -19.58
CA ALA A 133 3.15 -8.68 -20.33
C ALA A 133 2.97 -7.58 -21.38
N GLU A 134 3.27 -6.34 -21.02
CA GLU A 134 3.23 -5.20 -21.92
C GLU A 134 4.22 -5.34 -23.06
N TRP A 135 5.45 -5.77 -22.77
CA TRP A 135 6.46 -6.02 -23.77
C TRP A 135 6.03 -7.13 -24.75
N LEU A 136 5.49 -8.25 -24.25
CA LEU A 136 5.02 -9.35 -25.08
C LEU A 136 3.87 -8.91 -25.99
N ASP A 137 2.92 -8.13 -25.47
CA ASP A 137 1.82 -7.58 -26.26
C ASP A 137 2.35 -6.68 -27.39
N SER A 138 3.33 -5.85 -27.11
CA SER A 138 3.99 -5.00 -28.09
C SER A 138 4.67 -5.81 -29.18
N GLU A 139 5.37 -6.91 -28.84
CA GLU A 139 6.02 -7.79 -29.80
C GLU A 139 5.01 -8.52 -30.69
N VAL A 140 3.88 -8.95 -30.13
CA VAL A 140 2.82 -9.57 -30.91
C VAL A 140 2.23 -8.57 -31.91
N LYS A 141 1.99 -7.33 -31.52
CA LYS A 141 1.49 -6.29 -32.41
C LYS A 141 2.47 -5.99 -33.54
N LYS A 142 3.75 -5.95 -33.25
CA LYS A 142 4.78 -5.76 -34.26
C LYS A 142 4.80 -6.92 -35.27
N ALA A 143 4.68 -8.15 -34.80
CA ALA A 143 4.66 -9.32 -35.68
C ALA A 143 3.44 -9.31 -36.59
N THR A 144 2.28 -8.88 -36.13
CA THR A 144 1.05 -8.81 -36.93
C THR A 144 1.08 -7.61 -37.89
N ALA A 145 1.82 -6.55 -37.61
CA ALA A 145 1.94 -5.38 -38.47
C ALA A 145 2.83 -5.60 -39.67
N VAL A 146 3.62 -6.65 -39.70
CA VAL A 146 4.57 -6.96 -40.78
C VAL A 146 3.92 -7.66 -41.97
N ILE A 147 2.70 -8.11 -41.80
CA ILE A 147 1.92 -8.74 -42.86
C ILE A 147 1.35 -7.65 -43.78
#